data_abdd6d73cfc58d2b03ba606781a3e422
#
_entry.id   abdd6d73cfc58d2b03ba606781a3e422
#
_cell.length_a   1.000
_cell.length_b   1.000
_cell.length_c   1.000
_cell.angle_alpha   90.00
_cell.angle_beta   90.00
_cell.angle_gamma   90.00
#
_symmetry.space_group_name_H-M   'P 1'
#
loop_
_entity.id
_entity.type
_entity.pdbx_description
1 polymer ?
#
loop_
_entity_poly.entity_id
_entity_poly.type
_entity_poly.pdbx_seq_one_letter_code
_entity_poly.pdbx_strand_id
1 'polypeptide(L)'
;VKEQMDDLASQMEDMQAGVGKTQSAESASQSSESSGIEPKSRDIDIEGTNEVTQIPQMEPQTVTAVVTDVTEVVKTAMPCVVSITNLYSGTDWYGETTQEEASGSGIIVGETDDELLIVTNYHVIEGCDELSVQFIDDHELLAYVKGTDSSNDLAVITVFLDDIEESTRGQIAIATLGDSDALQVGEPAIAIGNSLGYGQSVTTGVISALNREVVIDDNTSYLIQTDAAINPGNSGGALLNVKGEVIGINSNKIANYVIEGMGYAIPITTAKPVIEELMQHETKRKVSDNERSFLGISGTDVTSDVSATYDMPKGVYVAQVKENSAAEQAGI
;
A
#
# COMPACT_ATOMS: atom_id res chain seq x y z
N VAL A 1 6.43 40.74 -1.01
CA VAL A 1 6.06 39.45 -1.61
C VAL A 1 6.90 39.21 -2.86
N LYS A 2 6.98 40.16 -3.83
CA LYS A 2 7.75 40.01 -5.06
C LYS A 2 9.27 39.92 -4.81
N GLU A 3 9.79 40.77 -3.88
CA GLU A 3 11.20 40.70 -3.48
C GLU A 3 11.59 39.39 -2.79
N GLN A 4 10.66 38.78 -2.00
CA GLN A 4 10.90 37.47 -1.36
C GLN A 4 10.87 36.31 -2.35
N MET A 5 10.08 36.42 -3.41
CA MET A 5 10.04 35.40 -4.46
C MET A 5 11.29 35.45 -5.36
N ASP A 6 11.82 36.65 -5.64
CA ASP A 6 13.04 36.80 -6.43
C ASP A 6 14.29 36.31 -5.64
N ASP A 7 14.30 36.43 -4.32
CA ASP A 7 15.35 35.91 -3.44
C ASP A 7 15.33 34.38 -3.35
N LEU A 8 14.13 33.77 -3.31
CA LEU A 8 13.97 32.31 -3.31
C LEU A 8 14.39 31.67 -4.64
N ALA A 9 14.08 32.32 -5.76
CA ALA A 9 14.48 31.88 -7.09
C ALA A 9 16.01 31.89 -7.25
N SER A 10 16.68 32.94 -6.73
CA SER A 10 18.16 33.04 -6.74
C SER A 10 18.82 31.94 -5.89
N GLN A 11 18.24 31.58 -4.74
CA GLN A 11 18.76 30.50 -3.89
C GLN A 11 18.58 29.10 -4.53
N MET A 12 17.54 28.90 -5.34
CA MET A 12 17.35 27.65 -6.07
C MET A 12 18.32 27.49 -7.25
N GLU A 13 18.68 28.58 -7.93
CA GLU A 13 19.69 28.56 -9.01
C GLU A 13 21.09 28.24 -8.45
N ASP A 14 21.48 28.80 -7.29
CA ASP A 14 22.75 28.51 -6.65
C ASP A 14 22.88 27.06 -6.15
N MET A 15 21.80 26.42 -5.74
CA MET A 15 21.77 24.98 -5.38
C MET A 15 21.92 24.06 -6.59
N GLN A 16 21.40 24.43 -7.76
CA GLN A 16 21.57 23.63 -8.99
C GLN A 16 22.97 23.75 -9.60
N ALA A 17 23.66 24.85 -9.36
CA ALA A 17 25.03 25.05 -9.85
C ALA A 17 26.12 24.28 -9.04
N GLY A 18 25.77 23.76 -7.85
CA GLY A 18 26.67 23.03 -6.96
C GLY A 18 26.87 21.54 -7.25
N VAL A 19 26.08 20.93 -8.12
CA VAL A 19 26.06 19.47 -8.35
C VAL A 19 26.88 19.01 -9.57
N GLY A 20 27.69 19.87 -10.15
CA GLY A 20 28.42 19.56 -11.37
C GLY A 20 29.92 19.77 -11.32
N LYS A 21 30.69 19.17 -10.39
CA LYS A 21 32.17 18.98 -10.53
C LYS A 21 32.70 17.94 -9.55
N THR A 22 32.68 16.68 -9.91
CA THR A 22 33.63 15.68 -9.41
C THR A 22 34.61 15.37 -10.52
N GLN A 23 35.82 15.96 -10.39
CA GLN A 23 36.96 15.63 -11.23
C GLN A 23 37.60 14.33 -10.74
N SER A 24 37.88 13.45 -11.70
CA SER A 24 38.80 12.33 -11.64
C SER A 24 40.18 12.79 -11.14
N ALA A 25 40.71 12.15 -10.11
CA ALA A 25 42.11 12.28 -9.69
C ALA A 25 42.86 10.97 -9.97
N GLU A 26 43.81 11.07 -10.86
CA GLU A 26 44.81 10.07 -11.18
C GLU A 26 45.74 9.72 -9.99
N SER A 27 46.13 8.45 -10.01
CA SER A 27 47.13 7.87 -9.13
C SER A 27 48.50 8.59 -9.17
N ALA A 28 48.98 9.06 -8.02
CA ALA A 28 50.40 9.36 -7.81
C ALA A 28 50.87 8.56 -6.60
N SER A 29 51.74 7.58 -6.88
CA SER A 29 52.56 6.86 -5.90
C SER A 29 53.58 7.77 -5.30
N GLN A 30 53.55 7.98 -4.00
CA GLN A 30 54.74 8.44 -3.25
C GLN A 30 54.97 7.57 -2.02
N SER A 31 56.14 6.94 -2.05
CA SER A 31 56.76 6.22 -0.96
C SER A 31 57.07 7.19 0.21
N SER A 32 56.60 6.87 1.40
CA SER A 32 57.11 7.47 2.64
C SER A 32 57.45 6.37 3.64
N GLU A 33 58.67 6.53 4.13
CA GLU A 33 59.43 5.68 5.01
C GLU A 33 58.70 5.29 6.31
N SER A 34 58.87 4.03 6.68
CA SER A 34 58.44 3.47 7.96
C SER A 34 59.34 3.97 9.08
N SER A 35 58.79 4.76 10.01
CA SER A 35 59.39 4.89 11.35
C SER A 35 58.85 3.75 12.21
N GLY A 36 59.72 2.80 12.54
CA GLY A 36 59.43 1.67 13.38
C GLY A 36 59.09 2.10 14.82
N ILE A 37 57.93 1.66 15.26
CA ILE A 37 57.58 1.57 16.68
C ILE A 37 57.60 0.09 17.02
N GLU A 38 58.66 -0.35 17.72
CA GLU A 38 58.71 -1.68 18.30
C GLU A 38 57.61 -1.86 19.36
N PRO A 39 56.80 -2.92 19.32
CA PRO A 39 55.88 -3.21 20.42
C PRO A 39 56.68 -3.72 21.62
N LYS A 40 56.67 -2.99 22.72
CA LYS A 40 57.12 -3.49 24.04
C LYS A 40 56.18 -4.59 24.46
N SER A 41 56.68 -5.85 24.47
CA SER A 41 56.03 -6.96 25.11
C SER A 41 55.95 -6.65 26.63
N ARG A 42 54.74 -6.53 27.14
CA ARG A 42 54.48 -6.68 28.57
C ARG A 42 54.20 -8.15 28.79
N ASP A 43 55.09 -8.83 29.47
CA ASP A 43 54.82 -10.13 30.06
C ASP A 43 53.73 -9.92 31.12
N ILE A 44 52.52 -10.36 30.83
CA ILE A 44 51.43 -10.50 31.79
C ILE A 44 51.43 -11.95 32.16
N ASP A 45 51.97 -12.27 33.36
CA ASP A 45 51.77 -13.58 33.99
C ASP A 45 50.29 -13.75 34.28
N ILE A 46 49.62 -14.56 33.49
CA ILE A 46 48.27 -15.04 33.75
C ILE A 46 48.40 -16.46 34.36
N GLU A 47 48.66 -16.53 35.65
CA GLU A 47 48.34 -17.71 36.43
C GLU A 47 46.82 -17.70 36.73
N GLY A 48 46.05 -18.37 35.86
CA GLY A 48 44.64 -18.63 36.05
C GLY A 48 44.20 -19.60 34.96
N THR A 49 44.12 -20.88 35.32
CA THR A 49 43.49 -21.89 34.48
C THR A 49 41.99 -21.59 34.38
N ASN A 50 41.61 -20.78 33.40
CA ASN A 50 40.23 -20.70 33.00
C ASN A 50 39.93 -22.01 32.24
N GLU A 51 39.26 -22.94 32.89
CA GLU A 51 38.58 -24.04 32.19
C GLU A 51 37.62 -23.38 31.17
N VAL A 52 37.93 -23.50 29.89
CA VAL A 52 37.02 -23.11 28.82
C VAL A 52 35.83 -24.05 28.91
N THR A 53 34.72 -23.60 29.49
CA THR A 53 33.46 -24.31 29.47
C THR A 53 33.10 -24.51 27.99
N GLN A 54 33.08 -25.76 27.54
CA GLN A 54 32.72 -26.09 26.18
C GLN A 54 31.34 -25.52 25.91
N ILE A 55 31.24 -24.67 24.86
CA ILE A 55 29.93 -24.25 24.34
C ILE A 55 29.18 -25.53 23.99
N PRO A 56 27.97 -25.75 24.53
CA PRO A 56 27.17 -26.92 24.20
C PRO A 56 27.02 -26.99 22.71
N GLN A 57 27.56 -28.02 22.05
CA GLN A 57 27.26 -28.27 20.64
C GLN A 57 25.80 -28.74 20.62
N MET A 58 24.92 -27.90 20.06
CA MET A 58 23.58 -28.35 19.68
C MET A 58 23.75 -29.44 18.61
N GLU A 59 23.23 -30.62 18.88
CA GLU A 59 23.10 -31.66 17.87
C GLU A 59 22.29 -31.10 16.71
N PRO A 60 22.71 -31.31 15.44
CA PRO A 60 21.95 -30.84 14.30
C PRO A 60 20.59 -31.54 14.33
N GLN A 61 19.55 -30.79 14.70
CA GLN A 61 18.18 -31.26 14.49
C GLN A 61 17.97 -31.38 12.98
N THR A 62 17.55 -32.55 12.54
CA THR A 62 17.14 -32.75 11.14
C THR A 62 15.86 -31.97 10.92
N VAL A 63 15.99 -30.69 10.58
CA VAL A 63 14.87 -29.89 10.09
C VAL A 63 14.54 -30.46 8.72
N THR A 64 13.43 -31.17 8.62
CA THR A 64 12.86 -31.51 7.31
C THR A 64 12.34 -30.18 6.77
N ALA A 65 13.17 -29.48 5.99
CA ALA A 65 12.72 -28.32 5.25
C ALA A 65 11.69 -28.81 4.23
N VAL A 66 10.42 -28.54 4.50
CA VAL A 66 9.39 -28.59 3.46
C VAL A 66 9.68 -27.38 2.58
N VAL A 67 10.45 -27.58 1.53
CA VAL A 67 10.62 -26.59 0.47
C VAL A 67 9.29 -26.56 -0.26
N THR A 68 8.38 -25.69 0.16
CA THR A 68 7.19 -25.39 -0.60
C THR A 68 7.64 -24.65 -1.86
N ASP A 69 7.35 -25.19 -3.02
CA ASP A 69 7.65 -24.51 -4.27
C ASP A 69 6.76 -23.26 -4.38
N VAL A 70 7.35 -22.10 -4.11
CA VAL A 70 6.66 -20.79 -4.20
C VAL A 70 5.98 -20.62 -5.56
N THR A 71 6.58 -21.21 -6.62
CA THR A 71 6.02 -21.15 -7.98
C THR A 71 4.63 -21.77 -8.05
N GLU A 72 4.41 -22.93 -7.41
CA GLU A 72 3.09 -23.59 -7.41
C GLU A 72 2.06 -22.81 -6.57
N VAL A 73 2.48 -22.24 -5.43
CA VAL A 73 1.63 -21.37 -4.62
C VAL A 73 1.19 -20.15 -5.42
N VAL A 74 2.15 -19.47 -6.05
CA VAL A 74 1.88 -18.28 -6.87
C VAL A 74 0.97 -18.60 -8.04
N LYS A 75 1.22 -19.67 -8.78
CA LYS A 75 0.39 -20.09 -9.90
C LYS A 75 -1.07 -20.32 -9.51
N THR A 76 -1.30 -20.83 -8.31
CA THR A 76 -2.64 -21.10 -7.80
C THR A 76 -3.32 -19.81 -7.29
N ALA A 77 -2.56 -18.88 -6.72
CA ALA A 77 -3.09 -17.69 -6.10
C ALA A 77 -3.18 -16.46 -7.04
N MET A 78 -2.33 -16.38 -8.08
CA MET A 78 -2.39 -15.26 -9.03
C MET A 78 -3.79 -15.03 -9.63
N PRO A 79 -4.59 -16.06 -9.97
CA PRO A 79 -5.93 -15.87 -10.49
C PRO A 79 -6.90 -15.14 -9.55
N CYS A 80 -6.62 -15.04 -8.26
CA CYS A 80 -7.46 -14.29 -7.32
C CYS A 80 -7.02 -12.84 -7.10
N VAL A 81 -5.90 -12.41 -7.72
CA VAL A 81 -5.39 -11.04 -7.59
C VAL A 81 -5.64 -10.28 -8.88
N VAL A 82 -6.17 -9.07 -8.75
CA VAL A 82 -6.46 -8.18 -9.87
C VAL A 82 -5.68 -6.88 -9.77
N SER A 83 -5.50 -6.21 -10.91
CA SER A 83 -4.99 -4.83 -10.95
C SER A 83 -6.16 -3.87 -10.86
N ILE A 84 -5.99 -2.77 -10.15
CA ILE A 84 -6.99 -1.71 -10.04
C ILE A 84 -6.38 -0.43 -10.57
N THR A 85 -7.09 0.23 -11.47
CA THR A 85 -6.78 1.58 -11.95
C THR A 85 -7.86 2.52 -11.44
N ASN A 86 -7.43 3.59 -10.78
CA ASN A 86 -8.28 4.66 -10.27
C ASN A 86 -8.01 5.93 -11.07
N LEU A 87 -8.99 6.38 -11.82
CA LEU A 87 -8.97 7.67 -12.51
C LEU A 87 -9.69 8.69 -11.63
N TYR A 88 -9.01 9.79 -11.30
CA TYR A 88 -9.58 10.88 -10.52
C TYR A 88 -9.22 12.24 -11.11
N SER A 89 -10.07 13.23 -10.89
CA SER A 89 -9.87 14.59 -11.36
C SER A 89 -9.19 15.42 -10.29
N GLY A 90 -7.98 15.86 -10.56
CA GLY A 90 -7.28 16.87 -9.77
C GLY A 90 -7.54 18.29 -10.33
N THR A 91 -7.65 19.28 -9.45
CA THR A 91 -7.67 20.69 -9.86
C THR A 91 -6.38 21.33 -9.42
N ASP A 92 -5.61 21.85 -10.37
CA ASP A 92 -4.37 22.53 -10.07
C ASP A 92 -4.59 23.91 -9.41
N TRP A 93 -3.51 24.57 -9.01
CA TRP A 93 -3.54 25.90 -8.39
C TRP A 93 -4.12 26.98 -9.33
N TYR A 94 -4.14 26.75 -10.65
CA TYR A 94 -4.67 27.68 -11.65
C TYR A 94 -6.13 27.42 -11.96
N GLY A 95 -6.73 26.36 -11.35
CA GLY A 95 -8.12 25.96 -11.60
C GLY A 95 -8.29 25.12 -12.86
N GLU A 96 -7.19 24.60 -13.44
CA GLU A 96 -7.26 23.63 -14.52
C GLU A 96 -7.51 22.25 -13.94
N THR A 97 -8.52 21.55 -14.48
CA THR A 97 -8.82 20.18 -14.11
C THR A 97 -7.91 19.25 -14.90
N THR A 98 -7.06 18.51 -14.20
CA THR A 98 -6.23 17.44 -14.75
C THR A 98 -6.81 16.09 -14.33
N GLN A 99 -6.76 15.14 -15.25
CA GLN A 99 -7.09 13.75 -14.93
C GLN A 99 -5.80 13.05 -14.48
N GLU A 100 -5.83 12.46 -13.32
CA GLU A 100 -4.71 11.72 -12.72
C GLU A 100 -5.09 10.25 -12.60
N GLU A 101 -4.09 9.38 -12.62
CA GLU A 101 -4.24 7.93 -12.53
C GLU A 101 -3.43 7.42 -11.33
N ALA A 102 -4.08 6.61 -10.51
CA ALA A 102 -3.42 5.82 -9.47
C ALA A 102 -3.68 4.33 -9.71
N SER A 103 -2.71 3.51 -9.35
CA SER A 103 -2.81 2.07 -9.51
C SER A 103 -2.60 1.34 -8.19
N GLY A 104 -3.28 0.21 -8.05
CA GLY A 104 -3.18 -0.69 -6.92
C GLY A 104 -3.56 -2.11 -7.32
N SER A 105 -3.86 -2.91 -6.32
CA SER A 105 -4.28 -4.29 -6.48
C SER A 105 -5.55 -4.57 -5.71
N GLY A 106 -6.20 -5.68 -6.03
CA GLY A 106 -7.34 -6.20 -5.29
C GLY A 106 -7.30 -7.72 -5.21
N ILE A 107 -8.09 -8.27 -4.31
CA ILE A 107 -8.22 -9.70 -4.08
C ILE A 107 -9.68 -10.10 -4.30
N ILE A 108 -9.95 -11.04 -5.18
CA ILE A 108 -11.30 -11.61 -5.38
C ILE A 108 -11.63 -12.46 -4.16
N VAL A 109 -12.63 -12.03 -3.38
CA VAL A 109 -12.98 -12.67 -2.10
C VAL A 109 -14.34 -13.38 -2.11
N GLY A 110 -15.12 -13.20 -3.16
CA GLY A 110 -16.42 -13.84 -3.29
C GLY A 110 -17.18 -13.42 -4.53
N GLU A 111 -18.37 -13.98 -4.67
CA GLU A 111 -19.35 -13.60 -5.69
C GLU A 111 -20.75 -13.67 -5.11
N THR A 112 -21.67 -12.89 -5.66
CA THR A 112 -23.12 -12.99 -5.48
C THR A 112 -23.75 -13.52 -6.76
N ASP A 113 -25.08 -13.49 -6.86
CA ASP A 113 -25.77 -13.89 -8.09
C ASP A 113 -25.40 -12.98 -9.28
N ASP A 114 -25.07 -11.71 -9.01
CA ASP A 114 -24.87 -10.67 -10.05
C ASP A 114 -23.47 -10.04 -10.04
N GLU A 115 -22.68 -10.20 -8.96
CA GLU A 115 -21.46 -9.40 -8.73
C GLU A 115 -20.29 -10.26 -8.30
N LEU A 116 -19.12 -9.99 -8.86
CA LEU A 116 -17.82 -10.45 -8.37
C LEU A 116 -17.30 -9.44 -7.34
N LEU A 117 -16.93 -9.91 -6.14
CA LEU A 117 -16.55 -9.07 -5.01
C LEU A 117 -15.04 -9.07 -4.83
N ILE A 118 -14.46 -7.87 -4.78
CA ILE A 118 -13.03 -7.64 -4.73
C ILE A 118 -12.72 -6.73 -3.54
N VAL A 119 -11.85 -7.17 -2.63
CA VAL A 119 -11.32 -6.33 -1.56
C VAL A 119 -10.05 -5.63 -2.00
N THR A 120 -9.88 -4.39 -1.56
CA THR A 120 -8.68 -3.58 -1.77
C THR A 120 -8.48 -2.63 -0.59
N ASN A 121 -7.44 -1.80 -0.62
CA ASN A 121 -7.31 -0.69 0.32
C ASN A 121 -8.20 0.49 -0.07
N TYR A 122 -8.69 1.22 0.94
CA TYR A 122 -9.46 2.44 0.72
C TYR A 122 -8.65 3.49 -0.05
N HIS A 123 -7.37 3.71 0.31
CA HIS A 123 -6.53 4.71 -0.36
C HIS A 123 -6.28 4.42 -1.85
N VAL A 124 -6.45 3.16 -2.31
CA VAL A 124 -6.33 2.79 -3.74
C VAL A 124 -7.49 3.37 -4.55
N ILE A 125 -8.67 3.46 -3.95
CA ILE A 125 -9.90 3.90 -4.63
C ILE A 125 -10.39 5.29 -4.19
N GLU A 126 -9.65 5.95 -3.29
CA GLU A 126 -10.04 7.25 -2.75
C GLU A 126 -10.17 8.29 -3.87
N GLY A 127 -11.25 9.07 -3.82
CA GLY A 127 -11.51 10.14 -4.78
C GLY A 127 -11.83 9.70 -6.21
N CYS A 128 -12.10 8.42 -6.46
CA CYS A 128 -12.31 7.90 -7.80
C CYS A 128 -13.47 8.55 -8.55
N ASP A 129 -13.21 9.00 -9.78
CA ASP A 129 -14.22 9.32 -10.78
C ASP A 129 -14.64 8.08 -11.56
N GLU A 130 -13.65 7.21 -11.85
CA GLU A 130 -13.84 5.94 -12.55
C GLU A 130 -12.85 4.91 -12.02
N LEU A 131 -13.31 3.68 -11.85
CA LEU A 131 -12.49 2.54 -11.47
C LEU A 131 -12.53 1.49 -12.55
N SER A 132 -11.37 0.91 -12.87
CA SER A 132 -11.30 -0.31 -13.68
C SER A 132 -10.52 -1.40 -12.95
N VAL A 133 -10.82 -2.64 -13.31
CA VAL A 133 -10.18 -3.85 -12.83
C VAL A 133 -9.68 -4.64 -14.03
N GLN A 134 -8.39 -4.95 -14.03
CA GLN A 134 -7.75 -5.84 -15.00
C GLN A 134 -7.51 -7.21 -14.37
N PHE A 135 -8.00 -8.24 -15.04
CA PHE A 135 -7.85 -9.64 -14.64
C PHE A 135 -6.54 -10.24 -15.15
N ILE A 136 -6.28 -11.50 -14.75
CA ILE A 136 -5.05 -12.22 -15.09
C ILE A 136 -4.82 -12.44 -16.59
N ASP A 137 -5.86 -12.37 -17.39
CA ASP A 137 -5.84 -12.51 -18.85
C ASP A 137 -5.79 -11.16 -19.59
N ASP A 138 -5.46 -10.08 -18.87
CA ASP A 138 -5.42 -8.70 -19.34
C ASP A 138 -6.79 -8.12 -19.75
N HIS A 139 -7.89 -8.83 -19.48
CA HIS A 139 -9.23 -8.28 -19.70
C HIS A 139 -9.53 -7.21 -18.64
N GLU A 140 -9.92 -6.02 -19.08
CA GLU A 140 -10.20 -4.87 -18.23
C GLU A 140 -11.69 -4.53 -18.26
N LEU A 141 -12.29 -4.33 -17.08
CA LEU A 141 -13.69 -3.99 -16.90
C LEU A 141 -13.87 -2.85 -15.90
N LEU A 142 -14.95 -2.10 -16.06
CA LEU A 142 -15.36 -1.10 -15.08
C LEU A 142 -15.73 -1.76 -13.75
N ALA A 143 -15.27 -1.15 -12.68
CA ALA A 143 -15.59 -1.55 -11.32
C ALA A 143 -16.37 -0.46 -10.58
N TYR A 144 -17.11 -0.87 -9.57
CA TYR A 144 -17.99 0.00 -8.80
C TYR A 144 -17.74 -0.17 -7.31
N VAL A 145 -17.84 0.93 -6.56
CA VAL A 145 -17.66 0.88 -5.10
C VAL A 145 -18.89 0.29 -4.46
N LYS A 146 -18.69 -0.80 -3.71
CA LYS A 146 -19.72 -1.44 -2.90
C LYS A 146 -19.75 -0.87 -1.48
N GLY A 147 -18.59 -0.79 -0.83
CA GLY A 147 -18.47 -0.21 0.49
C GLY A 147 -17.03 0.20 0.82
N THR A 148 -16.88 1.11 1.79
CA THR A 148 -15.57 1.62 2.20
C THR A 148 -15.49 1.77 3.71
N ASP A 149 -14.32 1.49 4.28
CA ASP A 149 -13.94 1.81 5.66
C ASP A 149 -12.56 2.49 5.65
N SER A 150 -12.58 3.80 5.72
CA SER A 150 -11.35 4.62 5.72
C SER A 150 -10.52 4.46 7.01
N SER A 151 -11.16 4.06 8.11
CA SER A 151 -10.49 3.88 9.41
C SER A 151 -9.58 2.67 9.41
N ASN A 152 -9.99 1.60 8.72
CA ASN A 152 -9.22 0.37 8.57
C ASN A 152 -8.48 0.29 7.23
N ASP A 153 -8.55 1.35 6.40
CA ASP A 153 -7.97 1.39 5.05
C ASP A 153 -8.45 0.22 4.18
N LEU A 154 -9.74 -0.10 4.23
CA LEU A 154 -10.37 -1.19 3.50
C LEU A 154 -11.50 -0.69 2.58
N ALA A 155 -11.65 -1.34 1.44
CA ALA A 155 -12.77 -1.13 0.54
C ALA A 155 -13.16 -2.44 -0.14
N VAL A 156 -14.44 -2.56 -0.48
CA VAL A 156 -14.95 -3.59 -1.37
C VAL A 156 -15.47 -2.92 -2.64
N ILE A 157 -14.97 -3.38 -3.77
CA ILE A 157 -15.44 -3.00 -5.10
C ILE A 157 -16.02 -4.21 -5.80
N THR A 158 -16.77 -3.99 -6.86
CA THR A 158 -17.45 -5.06 -7.58
C THR A 158 -17.34 -4.86 -9.08
N VAL A 159 -17.35 -5.99 -9.81
CA VAL A 159 -17.55 -6.07 -11.26
C VAL A 159 -18.79 -6.92 -11.48
N PHE A 160 -19.68 -6.51 -12.40
CA PHE A 160 -20.89 -7.29 -12.69
C PHE A 160 -20.54 -8.55 -13.47
N LEU A 161 -21.10 -9.68 -13.04
CA LEU A 161 -20.83 -10.99 -13.65
C LEU A 161 -21.25 -11.06 -15.11
N ASP A 162 -22.28 -10.32 -15.51
CA ASP A 162 -22.76 -10.22 -16.89
C ASP A 162 -21.76 -9.52 -17.83
N ASP A 163 -20.89 -8.69 -17.27
CA ASP A 163 -19.85 -7.98 -18.03
C ASP A 163 -18.58 -8.84 -18.23
N ILE A 164 -18.42 -9.93 -17.44
CA ILE A 164 -17.25 -10.80 -17.49
C ILE A 164 -17.42 -11.88 -18.55
N GLU A 165 -16.53 -11.88 -19.53
CA GLU A 165 -16.51 -12.93 -20.57
C GLU A 165 -16.26 -14.31 -19.97
N GLU A 166 -16.85 -15.36 -20.56
CA GLU A 166 -16.68 -16.75 -20.13
C GLU A 166 -15.20 -17.19 -20.12
N SER A 167 -14.42 -16.67 -21.06
CA SER A 167 -12.96 -16.89 -21.16
C SER A 167 -12.20 -16.39 -19.93
N THR A 168 -12.54 -15.20 -19.44
CA THR A 168 -11.97 -14.57 -18.23
C THR A 168 -12.47 -15.28 -16.98
N ARG A 169 -13.79 -15.59 -16.94
CA ARG A 169 -14.42 -16.28 -15.82
C ARG A 169 -13.81 -17.67 -15.55
N GLY A 170 -13.38 -18.35 -16.61
CA GLY A 170 -12.65 -19.63 -16.51
C GLY A 170 -11.21 -19.53 -15.99
N GLN A 171 -10.65 -18.31 -15.87
CA GLN A 171 -9.28 -18.08 -15.46
C GLN A 171 -9.14 -17.41 -14.09
N ILE A 172 -10.20 -16.82 -13.56
CA ILE A 172 -10.21 -16.20 -12.22
C ILE A 172 -10.52 -17.23 -11.13
N ALA A 173 -10.15 -16.91 -9.90
CA ALA A 173 -10.41 -17.73 -8.72
C ALA A 173 -10.79 -16.85 -7.52
N ILE A 174 -11.58 -17.40 -6.60
CA ILE A 174 -11.86 -16.78 -5.32
C ILE A 174 -10.74 -17.17 -4.35
N ALA A 175 -10.20 -16.19 -3.63
CA ALA A 175 -9.12 -16.37 -2.68
C ALA A 175 -9.57 -17.19 -1.46
N THR A 176 -8.69 -18.07 -0.98
CA THR A 176 -8.89 -18.71 0.31
C THR A 176 -8.33 -17.80 1.41
N LEU A 177 -9.20 -17.36 2.33
CA LEU A 177 -8.79 -16.55 3.47
C LEU A 177 -8.25 -17.45 4.59
N GLY A 178 -7.04 -17.16 5.04
CA GLY A 178 -6.37 -17.89 6.11
C GLY A 178 -6.72 -17.35 7.51
N ASP A 179 -5.82 -17.63 8.46
CA ASP A 179 -5.91 -17.19 9.85
C ASP A 179 -4.62 -16.46 10.23
N SER A 180 -4.69 -15.12 10.36
CA SER A 180 -3.53 -14.32 10.74
C SER A 180 -3.20 -14.37 12.24
N ASP A 181 -4.12 -14.85 13.09
CA ASP A 181 -3.89 -14.96 14.52
C ASP A 181 -3.02 -16.20 14.86
N ALA A 182 -2.99 -17.18 13.94
CA ALA A 182 -2.17 -18.38 14.07
C ALA A 182 -0.73 -18.20 13.59
N LEU A 183 -0.38 -17.05 12.99
CA LEU A 183 0.94 -16.79 12.40
C LEU A 183 2.05 -16.73 13.46
N GLN A 184 3.26 -17.11 13.04
CA GLN A 184 4.48 -17.00 13.83
C GLN A 184 5.54 -16.18 13.09
N VAL A 185 6.33 -15.43 13.86
CA VAL A 185 7.48 -14.71 13.30
C VAL A 185 8.48 -15.70 12.71
N GLY A 186 8.94 -15.40 11.49
CA GLY A 186 9.83 -16.27 10.71
C GLY A 186 9.12 -17.18 9.72
N GLU A 187 7.78 -17.27 9.73
CA GLU A 187 7.04 -17.98 8.69
C GLU A 187 7.22 -17.31 7.32
N PRO A 188 7.33 -18.07 6.23
CA PRO A 188 7.43 -17.51 4.89
C PRO A 188 6.16 -16.71 4.53
N ALA A 189 6.38 -15.60 3.85
CA ALA A 189 5.34 -14.72 3.33
C ALA A 189 5.56 -14.44 1.84
N ILE A 190 4.49 -14.47 1.06
CA ILE A 190 4.50 -14.23 -0.37
C ILE A 190 3.54 -13.07 -0.65
N ALA A 191 4.04 -11.95 -1.14
CA ALA A 191 3.21 -10.82 -1.52
C ALA A 191 2.97 -10.83 -3.02
N ILE A 192 1.70 -10.72 -3.43
CA ILE A 192 1.28 -10.63 -4.84
C ILE A 192 0.51 -9.33 -5.04
N GLY A 193 0.79 -8.65 -6.15
CA GLY A 193 0.06 -7.48 -6.59
C GLY A 193 0.59 -6.98 -7.94
N ASN A 194 -0.01 -5.92 -8.47
CA ASN A 194 0.41 -5.30 -9.73
C ASN A 194 1.22 -4.04 -9.44
N SER A 195 2.52 -4.18 -9.29
CA SER A 195 3.40 -3.04 -9.03
C SER A 195 3.49 -2.13 -10.26
N LEU A 196 3.00 -0.88 -10.10
CA LEU A 196 3.11 0.18 -11.11
C LEU A 196 2.36 -0.11 -12.43
N GLY A 197 1.37 -1.00 -12.46
CA GLY A 197 0.62 -1.29 -13.67
C GLY A 197 1.39 -2.10 -14.74
N TYR A 198 2.58 -2.61 -14.41
CA TYR A 198 3.41 -3.40 -15.34
C TYR A 198 3.09 -4.90 -15.34
N GLY A 199 1.93 -5.27 -14.80
CA GLY A 199 1.53 -6.67 -14.64
C GLY A 199 1.78 -7.19 -13.21
N GLN A 200 1.21 -8.35 -12.91
CA GLN A 200 1.31 -8.96 -11.59
C GLN A 200 2.77 -9.26 -11.24
N SER A 201 3.17 -8.89 -10.04
CA SER A 201 4.49 -9.13 -9.47
C SER A 201 4.40 -9.88 -8.16
N VAL A 202 5.45 -10.64 -7.88
CA VAL A 202 5.56 -11.48 -6.69
C VAL A 202 6.83 -11.12 -5.95
N THR A 203 6.71 -10.86 -4.66
CA THR A 203 7.86 -10.72 -3.76
C THR A 203 7.74 -11.72 -2.61
N THR A 204 8.88 -12.20 -2.10
CA THR A 204 8.92 -13.17 -1.02
C THR A 204 9.75 -12.66 0.14
N GLY A 205 9.37 -13.07 1.33
CA GLY A 205 10.05 -12.76 2.57
C GLY A 205 9.54 -13.63 3.70
N VAL A 206 9.58 -13.09 4.91
CA VAL A 206 9.07 -13.74 6.12
C VAL A 206 8.18 -12.79 6.91
N ILE A 207 7.40 -13.32 7.82
CA ILE A 207 6.73 -12.53 8.85
C ILE A 207 7.80 -12.03 9.82
N SER A 208 8.10 -10.73 9.77
CA SER A 208 9.14 -10.10 10.59
C SER A 208 8.65 -9.73 11.99
N ALA A 209 7.37 -9.32 12.09
CA ALA A 209 6.70 -9.05 13.37
C ALA A 209 5.18 -9.17 13.22
N LEU A 210 4.50 -9.38 14.34
CA LEU A 210 3.05 -9.41 14.46
C LEU A 210 2.59 -8.30 15.40
N ASN A 211 1.33 -7.88 15.25
CA ASN A 211 0.71 -6.84 16.07
C ASN A 211 1.56 -5.55 16.15
N ARG A 212 2.16 -5.16 15.02
CA ARG A 212 2.94 -3.94 14.97
C ARG A 212 2.03 -2.74 15.04
N GLU A 213 2.10 -2.01 16.15
CA GLU A 213 1.35 -0.78 16.33
C GLU A 213 1.90 0.32 15.41
N VAL A 214 1.02 0.87 14.56
CA VAL A 214 1.33 1.97 13.64
C VAL A 214 0.22 2.99 13.73
N VAL A 215 0.59 4.26 13.88
CA VAL A 215 -0.37 5.38 13.89
C VAL A 215 -0.37 6.03 12.52
N ILE A 216 -1.55 6.07 11.88
CA ILE A 216 -1.77 6.67 10.56
C ILE A 216 -2.98 7.61 10.69
N ASP A 217 -2.80 8.89 10.36
CA ASP A 217 -3.87 9.89 10.36
C ASP A 217 -4.71 9.88 11.67
N ASP A 218 -4.04 9.82 12.84
CA ASP A 218 -4.61 9.72 14.17
C ASP A 218 -5.31 8.38 14.51
N ASN A 219 -5.30 7.40 13.59
CA ASN A 219 -5.81 6.05 13.84
C ASN A 219 -4.67 5.08 14.18
N THR A 220 -4.87 4.27 15.22
CA THR A 220 -3.92 3.22 15.59
C THR A 220 -4.34 1.91 14.94
N SER A 221 -3.44 1.33 14.15
CA SER A 221 -3.62 0.03 13.50
C SER A 221 -2.58 -0.98 13.98
N TYR A 222 -2.98 -2.25 14.09
CA TYR A 222 -2.09 -3.36 14.42
C TYR A 222 -1.86 -4.21 13.17
N LEU A 223 -0.63 -4.24 12.68
CA LEU A 223 -0.30 -4.77 11.37
C LEU A 223 0.68 -5.94 11.44
N ILE A 224 0.68 -6.75 10.38
CA ILE A 224 1.73 -7.70 10.09
C ILE A 224 2.88 -6.94 9.45
N GLN A 225 4.11 -7.14 9.97
CA GLN A 225 5.33 -6.65 9.34
C GLN A 225 6.01 -7.80 8.60
N THR A 226 6.47 -7.53 7.38
CA THR A 226 7.22 -8.47 6.54
C THR A 226 8.42 -7.77 5.88
N ASP A 227 9.45 -8.52 5.51
CA ASP A 227 10.54 -8.06 4.66
C ASP A 227 10.31 -8.36 3.16
N ALA A 228 9.20 -9.02 2.81
CA ALA A 228 8.73 -9.04 1.43
C ALA A 228 8.51 -7.61 0.95
N ALA A 229 9.01 -7.27 -0.24
CA ALA A 229 8.95 -5.90 -0.73
C ALA A 229 7.49 -5.48 -1.00
N ILE A 230 6.99 -4.51 -0.22
CA ILE A 230 5.70 -3.86 -0.42
C ILE A 230 5.96 -2.47 -0.99
N ASN A 231 5.49 -2.24 -2.21
CA ASN A 231 5.74 -1.02 -2.98
C ASN A 231 4.41 -0.45 -3.52
N PRO A 232 4.39 0.81 -4.01
CA PRO A 232 3.25 1.33 -4.76
C PRO A 232 2.82 0.36 -5.86
N GLY A 233 1.52 0.09 -5.94
CA GLY A 233 0.90 -0.84 -6.87
C GLY A 233 0.57 -2.21 -6.28
N ASN A 234 1.33 -2.77 -5.33
CA ASN A 234 0.90 -4.00 -4.67
C ASN A 234 0.00 -3.77 -3.42
N SER A 235 -0.27 -2.50 -3.07
CA SER A 235 -1.32 -2.14 -2.10
C SER A 235 -2.68 -2.67 -2.51
N GLY A 236 -3.41 -3.24 -1.56
CA GLY A 236 -4.68 -3.92 -1.78
C GLY A 236 -4.53 -5.36 -2.28
N GLY A 237 -3.32 -5.78 -2.67
CA GLY A 237 -2.99 -7.14 -3.06
C GLY A 237 -2.79 -8.09 -1.87
N ALA A 238 -2.55 -9.35 -2.15
CA ALA A 238 -2.50 -10.42 -1.17
C ALA A 238 -1.12 -10.60 -0.53
N LEU A 239 -1.08 -10.75 0.80
CA LEU A 239 0.00 -11.41 1.52
C LEU A 239 -0.45 -12.84 1.79
N LEU A 240 0.32 -13.84 1.32
CA LEU A 240 -0.02 -15.25 1.39
C LEU A 240 0.96 -16.03 2.27
N ASN A 241 0.47 -17.10 2.87
CA ASN A 241 1.32 -18.14 3.44
C ASN A 241 1.72 -19.18 2.38
N VAL A 242 2.51 -20.18 2.78
CA VAL A 242 2.98 -21.26 1.89
C VAL A 242 1.89 -22.21 1.40
N LYS A 243 0.67 -22.11 1.90
CA LYS A 243 -0.49 -22.87 1.43
C LYS A 243 -1.29 -22.10 0.37
N GLY A 244 -0.93 -20.83 0.09
CA GLY A 244 -1.67 -19.95 -0.80
C GLY A 244 -2.90 -19.31 -0.14
N GLU A 245 -3.00 -19.37 1.20
CA GLU A 245 -4.06 -18.71 1.94
C GLU A 245 -3.68 -17.25 2.18
N VAL A 246 -4.64 -16.33 2.01
CA VAL A 246 -4.45 -14.90 2.28
C VAL A 246 -4.40 -14.69 3.79
N ILE A 247 -3.26 -14.24 4.29
CA ILE A 247 -3.01 -13.93 5.70
C ILE A 247 -3.04 -12.43 5.99
N GLY A 248 -2.99 -11.60 4.93
CA GLY A 248 -3.08 -10.15 5.05
C GLY A 248 -3.34 -9.46 3.73
N ILE A 249 -3.70 -8.17 3.80
CA ILE A 249 -3.87 -7.28 2.66
C ILE A 249 -2.69 -6.29 2.68
N ASN A 250 -1.88 -6.30 1.63
CA ASN A 250 -0.69 -5.44 1.54
C ASN A 250 -1.09 -3.96 1.59
N SER A 251 -0.34 -3.12 2.31
CA SER A 251 -0.57 -1.67 2.36
C SER A 251 0.76 -0.90 2.35
N ASN A 252 0.92 -0.01 1.36
CA ASN A 252 2.07 0.88 1.26
C ASN A 252 1.82 2.26 1.89
N LYS A 253 0.60 2.57 2.34
CA LYS A 253 0.27 3.87 2.96
C LYS A 253 1.21 4.20 4.13
N ILE A 254 1.70 3.16 4.80
CA ILE A 254 2.61 3.24 5.94
C ILE A 254 4.06 3.43 5.50
N ALA A 255 4.37 3.05 4.26
CA ALA A 255 5.74 3.11 3.71
C ALA A 255 6.27 4.54 3.52
N ASN A 256 5.44 5.58 3.63
CA ASN A 256 5.88 6.97 3.65
C ASN A 256 6.78 7.33 4.86
N TYR A 257 6.87 6.46 5.86
CA TYR A 257 7.85 6.50 6.95
C TYR A 257 8.98 5.48 6.73
N VAL A 258 9.36 5.22 5.49
CA VAL A 258 10.12 4.06 5.02
C VAL A 258 11.48 3.93 5.68
N ILE A 259 11.62 2.84 6.39
CA ILE A 259 12.89 2.16 6.59
C ILE A 259 12.93 1.04 5.54
N GLU A 260 13.93 1.05 4.68
CA GLU A 260 14.16 0.02 3.65
C GLU A 260 14.08 -1.40 4.26
N GLY A 261 13.31 -2.30 3.61
CA GLY A 261 13.12 -3.67 4.11
C GLY A 261 11.98 -3.86 5.12
N MET A 262 11.08 -2.89 5.27
CA MET A 262 9.87 -3.04 6.08
C MET A 262 8.62 -2.88 5.23
N GLY A 263 7.91 -3.98 5.02
CA GLY A 263 6.57 -4.02 4.43
C GLY A 263 5.51 -4.25 5.49
N TYR A 264 4.29 -3.83 5.20
CA TYR A 264 3.15 -3.98 6.12
C TYR A 264 1.93 -4.55 5.42
N ALA A 265 1.14 -5.33 6.16
CA ALA A 265 -0.14 -5.82 5.70
C ALA A 265 -1.19 -5.77 6.82
N ILE A 266 -2.43 -5.48 6.46
CA ILE A 266 -3.58 -5.54 7.36
C ILE A 266 -3.88 -7.02 7.62
N PRO A 267 -3.92 -7.49 8.89
CA PRO A 267 -4.19 -8.89 9.19
C PRO A 267 -5.56 -9.33 8.67
N ILE A 268 -5.62 -10.50 8.03
CA ILE A 268 -6.88 -10.96 7.43
C ILE A 268 -7.97 -11.23 8.46
N THR A 269 -7.62 -11.71 9.66
CA THR A 269 -8.58 -11.95 10.75
C THR A 269 -9.23 -10.65 11.22
N THR A 270 -8.48 -9.53 11.21
CA THR A 270 -9.02 -8.19 11.51
C THR A 270 -9.85 -7.65 10.34
N ALA A 271 -9.41 -7.85 9.11
CA ALA A 271 -10.07 -7.35 7.92
C ALA A 271 -11.39 -8.08 7.62
N LYS A 272 -11.48 -9.38 7.88
CA LYS A 272 -12.60 -10.25 7.52
C LYS A 272 -13.98 -9.73 7.98
N PRO A 273 -14.21 -9.37 9.25
CA PRO A 273 -15.52 -8.85 9.68
C PRO A 273 -15.89 -7.53 8.99
N VAL A 274 -14.91 -6.67 8.70
CA VAL A 274 -15.15 -5.42 7.95
C VAL A 274 -15.51 -5.74 6.49
N ILE A 275 -14.80 -6.65 5.85
CA ILE A 275 -15.08 -7.09 4.48
C ILE A 275 -16.49 -7.67 4.40
N GLU A 276 -16.87 -8.56 5.33
CA GLU A 276 -18.21 -9.18 5.40
C GLU A 276 -19.33 -8.15 5.57
N GLU A 277 -19.10 -7.06 6.32
CA GLU A 277 -20.03 -5.94 6.44
C GLU A 277 -20.12 -5.14 5.13
N LEU A 278 -18.98 -4.75 4.55
CA LEU A 278 -18.94 -3.96 3.32
C LEU A 278 -19.56 -4.69 2.12
N MET A 279 -19.42 -6.02 2.06
CA MET A 279 -20.03 -6.86 1.02
C MET A 279 -21.58 -6.83 1.02
N GLN A 280 -22.20 -6.45 2.13
CA GLN A 280 -23.67 -6.38 2.25
C GLN A 280 -24.24 -5.04 1.77
N HIS A 281 -23.40 -4.05 1.51
CA HIS A 281 -23.84 -2.75 1.02
C HIS A 281 -24.38 -2.85 -0.41
N GLU A 282 -25.28 -1.94 -0.78
CA GLU A 282 -25.68 -1.78 -2.18
C GLU A 282 -24.58 -1.16 -3.00
N THR A 283 -24.32 -1.71 -4.18
CA THR A 283 -23.31 -1.18 -5.09
C THR A 283 -23.71 0.19 -5.61
N LYS A 284 -22.82 1.16 -5.48
CA LYS A 284 -23.04 2.53 -5.94
C LYS A 284 -22.67 2.65 -7.42
N ARG A 285 -23.69 2.71 -8.30
CA ARG A 285 -23.49 2.98 -9.72
C ARG A 285 -23.48 4.49 -9.99
N LYS A 286 -22.54 4.95 -10.81
CA LYS A 286 -22.58 6.31 -11.34
C LYS A 286 -23.76 6.41 -12.31
N VAL A 287 -24.76 7.23 -11.97
CA VAL A 287 -25.89 7.47 -12.85
C VAL A 287 -25.47 8.34 -14.04
N SER A 288 -26.17 8.20 -15.17
CA SER A 288 -25.95 9.06 -16.33
C SER A 288 -26.16 10.54 -15.97
N ASP A 289 -25.54 11.45 -16.70
CA ASP A 289 -25.63 12.90 -16.43
C ASP A 289 -27.07 13.40 -16.41
N ASN A 290 -27.96 12.75 -17.18
CA ASN A 290 -29.40 13.09 -17.25
C ASN A 290 -30.18 12.66 -15.99
N GLU A 291 -29.63 11.72 -15.22
CA GLU A 291 -30.28 11.13 -14.03
C GLU A 291 -29.65 11.64 -12.73
N ARG A 292 -28.57 12.44 -12.85
CA ARG A 292 -27.92 13.02 -11.67
C ARG A 292 -28.83 13.98 -10.92
N SER A 293 -29.00 13.70 -9.65
CA SER A 293 -29.62 14.63 -8.72
C SER A 293 -28.61 15.68 -8.28
N PHE A 294 -29.04 16.95 -8.23
CA PHE A 294 -28.23 18.05 -7.72
C PHE A 294 -28.77 18.53 -6.40
N LEU A 295 -27.94 18.60 -5.39
CA LEU A 295 -28.30 19.20 -4.10
C LEU A 295 -28.62 20.70 -4.27
N GLY A 296 -27.97 21.35 -5.20
CA GLY A 296 -28.19 22.77 -5.51
C GLY A 296 -27.48 23.72 -4.56
N ILE A 297 -26.29 23.34 -4.12
CA ILE A 297 -25.37 24.21 -3.39
C ILE A 297 -24.15 24.51 -4.23
N SER A 298 -23.51 25.64 -3.99
CA SER A 298 -22.10 25.87 -4.32
C SER A 298 -21.36 26.17 -3.02
N GLY A 299 -20.15 25.60 -2.90
CA GLY A 299 -19.40 25.69 -1.67
C GLY A 299 -17.93 25.39 -1.90
N THR A 300 -17.16 25.46 -0.83
CA THR A 300 -15.73 25.19 -0.79
C THR A 300 -15.44 24.25 0.36
N ASP A 301 -14.54 23.29 0.14
CA ASP A 301 -14.13 22.37 1.19
C ASP A 301 -13.34 23.08 2.28
N VAL A 302 -13.73 22.86 3.52
CA VAL A 302 -12.99 23.26 4.72
C VAL A 302 -12.05 22.12 5.07
N THR A 303 -10.85 22.17 4.49
CA THR A 303 -9.77 21.20 4.74
C THR A 303 -9.25 21.35 6.18
N SER A 304 -8.39 20.41 6.61
CA SER A 304 -7.74 20.46 7.92
C SER A 304 -6.99 21.77 8.15
N ASP A 305 -6.31 22.30 7.13
CA ASP A 305 -5.52 23.53 7.21
C ASP A 305 -6.40 24.77 7.30
N VAL A 306 -7.51 24.79 6.55
CA VAL A 306 -8.52 25.86 6.61
C VAL A 306 -9.20 25.83 7.97
N SER A 307 -9.58 24.65 8.46
CA SER A 307 -10.19 24.45 9.78
C SER A 307 -9.28 24.97 10.89
N ALA A 308 -7.99 24.63 10.87
CA ALA A 308 -7.01 25.07 11.87
C ALA A 308 -6.72 26.58 11.80
N THR A 309 -6.73 27.17 10.59
CA THR A 309 -6.39 28.58 10.37
C THR A 309 -7.55 29.52 10.74
N TYR A 310 -8.78 29.11 10.46
CA TYR A 310 -9.96 29.97 10.57
C TYR A 310 -10.95 29.53 11.67
N ASP A 311 -10.61 28.51 12.46
CA ASP A 311 -11.47 27.92 13.51
C ASP A 311 -12.86 27.52 12.97
N MET A 312 -12.88 26.91 11.77
CA MET A 312 -14.10 26.46 11.10
C MET A 312 -14.24 24.93 11.24
N PRO A 313 -15.47 24.40 11.40
CA PRO A 313 -15.68 22.95 11.32
C PRO A 313 -15.25 22.40 9.97
N LYS A 314 -14.62 21.20 9.96
CA LYS A 314 -14.32 20.47 8.71
C LYS A 314 -15.62 20.12 7.99
N GLY A 315 -15.61 20.19 6.66
CA GLY A 315 -16.76 19.88 5.82
C GLY A 315 -16.86 20.84 4.64
N VAL A 316 -18.06 21.03 4.13
CA VAL A 316 -18.32 21.95 3.02
C VAL A 316 -18.89 23.26 3.54
N TYR A 317 -18.18 24.36 3.32
CA TYR A 317 -18.74 25.72 3.52
C TYR A 317 -19.68 26.05 2.36
N VAL A 318 -20.98 26.12 2.63
CA VAL A 318 -21.99 26.47 1.62
C VAL A 318 -21.97 27.97 1.38
N ALA A 319 -21.50 28.38 0.21
CA ALA A 319 -21.43 29.77 -0.19
C ALA A 319 -22.75 30.28 -0.81
N GLN A 320 -23.49 29.37 -1.49
CA GLN A 320 -24.75 29.72 -2.14
C GLN A 320 -25.66 28.49 -2.23
N VAL A 321 -26.96 28.72 -2.01
CA VAL A 321 -28.03 27.74 -2.25
C VAL A 321 -28.83 28.20 -3.47
N LYS A 322 -29.05 27.29 -4.42
CA LYS A 322 -29.79 27.57 -5.66
C LYS A 322 -31.30 27.54 -5.38
N GLU A 323 -32.02 28.53 -5.91
CA GLU A 323 -33.49 28.58 -5.80
C GLU A 323 -34.16 27.33 -6.37
N ASN A 324 -35.20 26.87 -5.71
CA ASN A 324 -35.97 25.66 -6.03
C ASN A 324 -35.13 24.34 -6.03
N SER A 325 -33.99 24.33 -5.35
CA SER A 325 -33.15 23.15 -5.18
C SER A 325 -33.59 22.27 -4.01
N ALA A 326 -33.04 21.05 -3.96
CA ALA A 326 -33.24 20.15 -2.84
C ALA A 326 -32.68 20.72 -1.52
N ALA A 327 -31.56 21.46 -1.58
CA ALA A 327 -30.96 22.14 -0.43
C ALA A 327 -31.90 23.21 0.16
N GLU A 328 -32.46 24.07 -0.71
CA GLU A 328 -33.42 25.10 -0.23
C GLU A 328 -34.67 24.45 0.36
N GLN A 329 -35.22 23.40 -0.25
CA GLN A 329 -36.35 22.65 0.28
C GLN A 329 -36.07 21.97 1.62
N ALA A 330 -34.81 21.54 1.83
CA ALA A 330 -34.31 20.93 3.07
C ALA A 330 -34.00 21.98 4.15
N GLY A 331 -33.98 23.26 3.81
CA GLY A 331 -33.68 24.35 4.74
C GLY A 331 -32.18 24.54 5.03
N ILE A 332 -31.33 24.14 4.11
CA ILE A 332 -29.88 24.37 4.16
C ILE A 332 -29.59 25.84 3.84
#